data_df1814ae01181b434e86242c2bcf73a8
#
_entry.id   df1814ae01181b434e86242c2bcf73a8
#
_cell.length_a   1.000
_cell.length_b   1.000
_cell.length_c   1.000
_cell.angle_alpha   90.00
_cell.angle_beta   90.00
_cell.angle_gamma   90.00
#
_symmetry.space_group_name_H-M   'P 1'
#
loop_
_entity.id
_entity.type
_entity.pdbx_description
1 polymer ?
#
loop_
_entity_poly.entity_id
_entity_poly.type
_entity_poly.pdbx_seq_one_letter_code
_entity_poly.pdbx_strand_id
1 'polypeptide(L)'
;AASDVYKRQQLESKLSTLYAGRLAEDLIYGEENISTGASNDIKVATNIARNMVTQWGFSDKLGPILYTEDEGEVFLGRSMAKAKHMSDETAHAIDEEVRAIVNRNYARARQILIDNMDILHAMKDALVKYETIEEEQIKQLMNREPVTPPSGWEDNKDTKPTAKPQEEKTESAVNHSEDPEA
;
A
#
# COMPACT_ATOMS: atom_id res chain seq x y z
N ALA A 1 7.95 17.64 21.08
CA ALA A 1 8.20 16.58 20.12
C ALA A 1 9.01 17.18 18.98
N ALA A 2 10.23 16.67 18.71
CA ALA A 2 10.96 17.04 17.52
C ALA A 2 10.13 16.53 16.34
N SER A 3 9.64 17.43 15.50
CA SER A 3 9.02 17.01 14.24
C SER A 3 10.09 16.37 13.39
N ASP A 4 9.84 15.13 12.93
CA ASP A 4 10.78 14.42 12.08
C ASP A 4 11.01 15.23 10.80
N VAL A 5 12.23 15.71 10.61
CA VAL A 5 12.62 16.46 9.41
C VAL A 5 13.05 15.46 8.35
N TYR A 6 12.23 15.27 7.33
CA TYR A 6 12.53 14.40 6.21
C TYR A 6 13.08 15.17 5.01
N LYS A 7 14.08 14.62 4.36
CA LYS A 7 14.54 15.11 3.07
C LYS A 7 13.59 14.62 1.95
N ARG A 8 13.42 15.42 0.87
CA ARG A 8 12.62 15.05 -0.30
C ARG A 8 12.91 13.61 -0.79
N GLN A 9 14.19 13.25 -0.87
CA GLN A 9 14.60 11.92 -1.31
C GLN A 9 14.11 10.78 -0.40
N GLN A 10 14.05 11.00 0.91
CA GLN A 10 13.54 10.03 1.87
C GLN A 10 12.04 9.81 1.69
N LEU A 11 11.28 10.88 1.43
CA LEU A 11 9.85 10.79 1.16
C LEU A 11 9.58 10.06 -0.16
N GLU A 12 10.33 10.35 -1.21
CA GLU A 12 10.21 9.65 -2.48
C GLU A 12 10.55 8.15 -2.35
N SER A 13 11.57 7.81 -1.57
CA SER A 13 11.89 6.41 -1.27
C SER A 13 10.75 5.73 -0.49
N LYS A 14 10.16 6.41 0.49
CA LYS A 14 9.01 5.91 1.24
C LYS A 14 7.80 5.68 0.33
N LEU A 15 7.52 6.59 -0.61
CA LEU A 15 6.47 6.39 -1.60
C LEU A 15 6.70 5.13 -2.43
N SER A 16 7.92 4.93 -2.93
CA SER A 16 8.26 3.72 -3.70
C SER A 16 8.05 2.44 -2.87
N THR A 17 8.42 2.45 -1.58
CA THR A 17 8.23 1.32 -0.67
C THR A 17 6.75 0.99 -0.44
N LEU A 18 5.89 2.01 -0.27
CA LEU A 18 4.44 1.81 -0.06
C LEU A 18 3.75 1.15 -1.27
N TYR A 19 4.24 1.37 -2.47
CA TYR A 19 3.68 0.73 -3.67
C TYR A 19 4.23 -0.67 -3.94
N ALA A 20 5.33 -1.08 -3.28
CA ALA A 20 6.04 -2.31 -3.61
C ALA A 20 5.18 -3.57 -3.42
N GLY A 21 4.33 -3.64 -2.38
CA GLY A 21 3.46 -4.78 -2.13
C GLY A 21 2.45 -5.00 -3.26
N ARG A 22 1.73 -3.94 -3.67
CA ARG A 22 0.79 -4.00 -4.80
C ARG A 22 1.48 -4.36 -6.11
N LEU A 23 2.66 -3.80 -6.34
CA LEU A 23 3.45 -4.08 -7.54
C LEU A 23 3.96 -5.52 -7.57
N ALA A 24 4.30 -6.09 -6.43
CA ALA A 24 4.68 -7.50 -6.33
C ALA A 24 3.50 -8.42 -6.68
N GLU A 25 2.29 -8.11 -6.20
CA GLU A 25 1.07 -8.84 -6.61
C GLU A 25 0.84 -8.73 -8.12
N ASP A 26 0.93 -7.54 -8.70
CA ASP A 26 0.76 -7.31 -10.14
C ASP A 26 1.77 -8.11 -10.98
N LEU A 27 3.04 -8.05 -10.61
CA LEU A 27 4.11 -8.73 -11.34
C LEU A 27 4.06 -10.26 -11.25
N ILE A 28 3.55 -10.81 -10.14
CA ILE A 28 3.50 -12.26 -9.90
C ILE A 28 2.17 -12.88 -10.38
N TYR A 29 1.05 -12.22 -10.11
CA TYR A 29 -0.28 -12.78 -10.35
C TYR A 29 -1.03 -12.14 -11.51
N GLY A 30 -0.53 -11.01 -12.02
CA GLY A 30 -1.19 -10.21 -13.06
C GLY A 30 -2.25 -9.25 -12.50
N GLU A 31 -2.56 -8.22 -13.27
CA GLU A 31 -3.42 -7.10 -12.87
C GLU A 31 -4.81 -7.54 -12.39
N GLU A 32 -5.36 -8.59 -12.99
CA GLU A 32 -6.69 -9.12 -12.66
C GLU A 32 -6.77 -9.76 -11.26
N ASN A 33 -5.63 -10.09 -10.65
CA ASN A 33 -5.56 -10.78 -9.37
C ASN A 33 -5.02 -9.89 -8.24
N ILE A 34 -4.94 -8.59 -8.46
CA ILE A 34 -4.50 -7.65 -7.42
C ILE A 34 -5.57 -7.56 -6.34
N SER A 35 -5.12 -7.69 -5.08
CA SER A 35 -6.00 -7.58 -3.92
C SER A 35 -6.21 -6.14 -3.44
N THR A 36 -7.16 -5.94 -2.53
CA THR A 36 -7.37 -4.66 -1.83
C THR A 36 -6.40 -4.43 -0.66
N GLY A 37 -5.48 -5.35 -0.42
CA GLY A 37 -4.55 -5.32 0.72
C GLY A 37 -3.72 -4.05 0.82
N ALA A 38 -3.34 -3.48 -0.33
CA ALA A 38 -2.56 -2.25 -0.39
C ALA A 38 -3.37 -0.95 -0.19
N SER A 39 -4.66 -1.01 0.16
CA SER A 39 -5.53 0.18 0.26
C SER A 39 -5.00 1.24 1.22
N ASN A 40 -4.49 0.82 2.37
CA ASN A 40 -3.89 1.74 3.35
C ASN A 40 -2.60 2.37 2.83
N ASP A 41 -1.77 1.59 2.15
CA ASP A 41 -0.50 2.09 1.59
C ASP A 41 -0.74 3.12 0.49
N ILE A 42 -1.74 2.90 -0.37
CA ILE A 42 -2.18 3.88 -1.37
C ILE A 42 -2.65 5.17 -0.70
N LYS A 43 -3.45 5.08 0.37
CA LYS A 43 -3.92 6.24 1.12
C LYS A 43 -2.76 7.04 1.73
N VAL A 44 -1.83 6.35 2.40
CA VAL A 44 -0.65 6.97 3.02
C VAL A 44 0.24 7.62 1.96
N ALA A 45 0.50 6.93 0.85
CA ALA A 45 1.30 7.46 -0.25
C ALA A 45 0.67 8.70 -0.87
N THR A 46 -0.64 8.69 -1.13
CA THR A 46 -1.36 9.85 -1.66
C THR A 46 -1.27 11.05 -0.71
N ASN A 47 -1.42 10.83 0.59
CA ASN A 47 -1.31 11.89 1.58
C ASN A 47 0.11 12.48 1.65
N ILE A 48 1.15 11.64 1.60
CA ILE A 48 2.54 12.10 1.56
C ILE A 48 2.78 12.95 0.30
N ALA A 49 2.36 12.48 -0.88
CA ALA A 49 2.53 13.21 -2.13
C ALA A 49 1.78 14.54 -2.11
N ARG A 50 0.55 14.58 -1.57
CA ARG A 50 -0.21 15.81 -1.40
C ARG A 50 0.51 16.80 -0.46
N ASN A 51 1.01 16.34 0.69
CA ASN A 51 1.73 17.19 1.63
C ASN A 51 3.06 17.69 1.03
N MET A 52 3.74 16.90 0.21
CA MET A 52 4.94 17.34 -0.51
C MET A 52 4.66 18.56 -1.39
N VAL A 53 3.49 18.59 -2.02
CA VAL A 53 3.09 19.69 -2.91
C VAL A 53 2.51 20.86 -2.13
N THR A 54 1.58 20.60 -1.19
CA THR A 54 0.75 21.63 -0.57
C THR A 54 1.32 22.24 0.70
N GLN A 55 2.17 21.48 1.43
CA GLN A 55 2.67 21.89 2.73
C GLN A 55 4.19 22.08 2.78
N TRP A 56 4.94 21.25 2.08
CA TRP A 56 6.41 21.25 2.21
C TRP A 56 7.13 21.90 1.05
N GLY A 57 6.40 22.46 0.07
CA GLY A 57 6.98 23.23 -1.03
C GLY A 57 7.92 22.43 -1.94
N PHE A 58 7.68 21.14 -2.12
CA PHE A 58 8.52 20.26 -2.97
C PHE A 58 8.08 20.20 -4.43
N SER A 59 7.14 21.04 -4.85
CA SER A 59 6.78 21.21 -6.27
C SER A 59 7.54 22.41 -6.84
N ASP A 60 8.27 22.17 -7.91
CA ASP A 60 8.97 23.25 -8.62
C ASP A 60 7.98 24.15 -9.38
N LYS A 61 6.82 23.62 -9.77
CA LYS A 61 5.75 24.34 -10.49
C LYS A 61 4.97 25.29 -9.56
N LEU A 62 4.68 24.84 -8.35
CA LEU A 62 3.86 25.58 -7.38
C LEU A 62 4.69 26.39 -6.37
N GLY A 63 5.98 26.11 -6.27
CA GLY A 63 6.90 26.78 -5.38
C GLY A 63 6.69 26.48 -3.89
N PRO A 64 7.45 27.16 -3.01
CA PRO A 64 7.38 26.96 -1.56
C PRO A 64 6.25 27.77 -0.93
N ILE A 65 5.02 27.47 -1.33
CA ILE A 65 3.79 28.12 -0.86
C ILE A 65 2.95 27.11 -0.11
N LEU A 66 2.32 27.52 0.97
CA LEU A 66 1.39 26.72 1.74
C LEU A 66 0.00 26.79 1.09
N TYR A 67 -0.48 25.69 0.57
CA TYR A 67 -1.82 25.53 0.02
C TYR A 67 -2.66 24.68 1.00
N THR A 68 -3.20 25.30 2.04
CA THR A 68 -4.17 24.63 2.93
C THR A 68 -5.58 24.94 2.48
N GLU A 69 -6.44 23.92 2.47
CA GLU A 69 -7.86 24.16 2.62
C GLU A 69 -8.05 24.57 4.09
N ASP A 70 -8.44 25.82 4.36
CA ASP A 70 -8.87 26.20 5.70
C ASP A 70 -10.02 25.27 6.10
N GLU A 71 -9.75 24.34 6.98
CA GLU A 71 -10.77 23.71 7.79
C GLU A 71 -11.32 24.79 8.70
N GLY A 72 -12.17 25.66 8.14
CA GLY A 72 -12.84 26.67 8.91
C GLY A 72 -13.51 26.01 10.10
N GLU A 73 -13.14 26.45 11.31
CA GLU A 73 -13.76 26.01 12.55
C GLU A 73 -15.27 25.93 12.34
N VAL A 74 -15.83 24.73 12.50
CA VAL A 74 -17.26 24.50 12.49
C VAL A 74 -17.83 25.15 13.74
N PHE A 75 -18.02 26.47 13.70
CA PHE A 75 -18.74 27.17 14.75
C PHE A 75 -20.22 26.81 14.60
N LEU A 76 -20.76 26.20 15.65
CA LEU A 76 -22.10 25.68 15.82
C LEU A 76 -23.18 26.46 15.03
N GLY A 77 -23.70 25.85 13.98
CA GLY A 77 -25.07 26.12 13.51
C GLY A 77 -25.25 27.01 12.30
N ARG A 78 -24.22 27.48 11.58
CA ARG A 78 -24.40 28.13 10.28
C ARG A 78 -23.43 27.53 9.24
N SER A 79 -24.00 26.86 8.27
CA SER A 79 -23.33 26.51 7.02
C SER A 79 -23.07 27.81 6.24
N MET A 80 -21.97 28.47 6.54
CA MET A 80 -21.44 29.47 5.63
C MET A 80 -20.88 28.72 4.42
N ALA A 81 -21.28 29.12 3.22
CA ALA A 81 -20.72 28.62 1.99
C ALA A 81 -19.18 28.72 2.09
N LYS A 82 -18.46 27.58 2.02
CA LYS A 82 -16.99 27.52 2.04
C LYS A 82 -16.49 28.45 0.95
N ALA A 83 -15.89 29.57 1.33
CA ALA A 83 -15.21 30.41 0.37
C ALA A 83 -14.06 29.58 -0.19
N LYS A 84 -14.10 29.30 -1.49
CA LYS A 84 -13.05 28.56 -2.18
C LYS A 84 -11.83 29.47 -2.27
N HIS A 85 -10.92 29.36 -1.31
CA HIS A 85 -9.71 30.19 -1.23
C HIS A 85 -8.68 29.84 -2.32
N MET A 86 -8.90 28.80 -3.09
CA MET A 86 -8.00 28.33 -4.14
C MET A 86 -8.71 28.41 -5.49
N SER A 87 -8.03 28.93 -6.52
CA SER A 87 -8.55 28.91 -7.89
C SER A 87 -8.62 27.48 -8.43
N ASP A 88 -9.54 27.24 -9.37
CA ASP A 88 -9.65 25.93 -10.06
C ASP A 88 -8.36 25.57 -10.79
N GLU A 89 -7.65 26.55 -11.33
CA GLU A 89 -6.37 26.35 -11.97
C GLU A 89 -5.29 25.87 -10.98
N THR A 90 -5.22 26.47 -9.80
CA THR A 90 -4.28 26.05 -8.74
C THR A 90 -4.61 24.65 -8.24
N ALA A 91 -5.90 24.34 -8.02
CA ALA A 91 -6.34 23.02 -7.60
C ALA A 91 -5.96 21.94 -8.64
N HIS A 92 -6.16 22.23 -9.92
CA HIS A 92 -5.77 21.35 -11.01
C HIS A 92 -4.24 21.15 -11.06
N ALA A 93 -3.47 22.22 -10.89
CA ALA A 93 -2.01 22.16 -10.86
C ALA A 93 -1.50 21.31 -9.67
N ILE A 94 -2.15 21.38 -8.50
CA ILE A 94 -1.83 20.52 -7.35
C ILE A 94 -2.10 19.06 -7.69
N ASP A 95 -3.24 18.73 -8.28
CA ASP A 95 -3.58 17.36 -8.64
C ASP A 95 -2.64 16.78 -9.69
N GLU A 96 -2.20 17.58 -10.67
CA GLU A 96 -1.17 17.19 -11.65
C GLU A 96 0.17 16.86 -10.97
N GLU A 97 0.66 17.74 -10.07
CA GLU A 97 1.91 17.55 -9.37
C GLU A 97 1.86 16.33 -8.43
N VAL A 98 0.77 16.14 -7.70
CA VAL A 98 0.56 14.95 -6.85
C VAL A 98 0.60 13.67 -7.71
N ARG A 99 -0.10 13.66 -8.83
CA ARG A 99 -0.11 12.53 -9.77
C ARG A 99 1.28 12.26 -10.34
N ALA A 100 2.02 13.31 -10.70
CA ALA A 100 3.39 13.19 -11.21
C ALA A 100 4.34 12.56 -10.18
N ILE A 101 4.23 12.97 -8.89
CA ILE A 101 5.00 12.40 -7.78
C ILE A 101 4.68 10.92 -7.60
N VAL A 102 3.39 10.57 -7.56
CA VAL A 102 2.93 9.18 -7.41
C VAL A 102 3.42 8.33 -8.58
N ASN A 103 3.18 8.75 -9.81
CA ASN A 103 3.51 7.97 -11.00
C ASN A 103 5.01 7.68 -11.13
N ARG A 104 5.88 8.67 -10.89
CA ARG A 104 7.33 8.45 -10.98
C ARG A 104 7.85 7.49 -9.91
N ASN A 105 7.30 7.55 -8.68
CA ASN A 105 7.70 6.65 -7.61
C ASN A 105 7.12 5.24 -7.79
N TYR A 106 5.92 5.13 -8.34
CA TYR A 106 5.33 3.86 -8.74
C TYR A 106 6.16 3.18 -9.85
N ALA A 107 6.51 3.94 -10.89
CA ALA A 107 7.37 3.43 -11.97
C ALA A 107 8.77 3.03 -11.47
N ARG A 108 9.35 3.81 -10.55
CA ARG A 108 10.64 3.48 -9.91
C ARG A 108 10.56 2.18 -9.12
N ALA A 109 9.54 2.02 -8.30
CA ALA A 109 9.34 0.79 -7.52
C ALA A 109 9.17 -0.42 -8.43
N ARG A 110 8.37 -0.28 -9.51
CA ARG A 110 8.16 -1.32 -10.51
C ARG A 110 9.47 -1.75 -11.17
N GLN A 111 10.30 -0.79 -11.57
CA GLN A 111 11.59 -1.10 -12.18
C GLN A 111 12.52 -1.82 -11.22
N ILE A 112 12.60 -1.38 -9.95
CA ILE A 112 13.40 -2.05 -8.92
C ILE A 112 12.97 -3.51 -8.73
N LEU A 113 11.67 -3.79 -8.70
CA LEU A 113 11.16 -5.15 -8.57
C LEU A 113 11.47 -6.00 -9.81
N ILE A 114 11.30 -5.46 -11.01
CA ILE A 114 11.63 -6.16 -12.26
C ILE A 114 13.12 -6.53 -12.31
N ASP A 115 13.99 -5.60 -11.96
CA ASP A 115 15.45 -5.81 -11.99
C ASP A 115 15.92 -6.81 -10.92
N ASN A 116 15.08 -7.11 -9.93
CA ASN A 116 15.39 -7.98 -8.79
C ASN A 116 14.33 -9.08 -8.57
N MET A 117 13.70 -9.55 -9.64
CA MET A 117 12.69 -10.62 -9.56
C MET A 117 13.24 -11.91 -8.95
N ASP A 118 14.51 -12.21 -9.19
CA ASP A 118 15.23 -13.33 -8.57
C ASP A 118 15.24 -13.23 -7.04
N ILE A 119 15.51 -12.05 -6.49
CA ILE A 119 15.47 -11.80 -5.05
C ILE A 119 14.03 -11.92 -4.51
N LEU A 120 13.04 -11.40 -5.24
CA LEU A 120 11.63 -11.51 -4.84
C LEU A 120 11.18 -12.97 -4.75
N HIS A 121 11.55 -13.80 -5.71
CA HIS A 121 11.26 -15.23 -5.69
C HIS A 121 12.00 -15.94 -4.55
N ALA A 122 13.27 -15.66 -4.35
CA ALA A 122 14.05 -16.24 -3.26
C ALA A 122 13.49 -15.84 -1.87
N MET A 123 13.03 -14.60 -1.72
CA MET A 123 12.37 -14.13 -0.50
C MET A 123 11.06 -14.88 -0.25
N LYS A 124 10.23 -15.06 -1.27
CA LYS A 124 9.01 -15.88 -1.19
C LYS A 124 9.35 -17.31 -0.75
N ASP A 125 10.34 -17.94 -1.35
CA ASP A 125 10.72 -19.32 -1.01
C ASP A 125 11.26 -19.43 0.42
N ALA A 126 12.02 -18.44 0.89
CA ALA A 126 12.47 -18.36 2.27
C ALA A 126 11.31 -18.21 3.26
N LEU A 127 10.35 -17.32 2.96
CA LEU A 127 9.15 -17.12 3.79
C LEU A 127 8.25 -18.36 3.84
N VAL A 128 8.08 -19.06 2.71
CA VAL A 128 7.32 -20.32 2.67
C VAL A 128 8.00 -21.41 3.50
N LYS A 129 9.34 -21.43 3.53
CA LYS A 129 10.10 -22.45 4.24
C LYS A 129 10.26 -22.19 5.72
N TYR A 130 10.52 -20.93 6.09
CA TYR A 130 10.90 -20.54 7.44
C TYR A 130 9.78 -19.79 8.18
N GLU A 131 8.69 -19.40 7.49
CA GLU A 131 7.58 -18.57 7.97
C GLU A 131 7.99 -17.14 8.36
N THR A 132 9.25 -16.91 8.66
CA THR A 132 9.83 -15.61 9.00
C THR A 132 11.21 -15.47 8.41
N ILE A 133 11.62 -14.23 8.14
CA ILE A 133 13.00 -13.86 7.78
C ILE A 133 13.43 -12.68 8.64
N GLU A 134 14.64 -12.71 9.13
CA GLU A 134 15.25 -11.69 9.95
C GLU A 134 16.25 -10.85 9.13
N GLU A 135 16.89 -9.86 9.75
CA GLU A 135 17.81 -8.95 9.08
C GLU A 135 18.96 -9.68 8.37
N GLU A 136 19.47 -10.77 8.96
CA GLU A 136 20.56 -11.56 8.36
C GLU A 136 20.11 -12.24 7.06
N GLN A 137 18.94 -12.88 7.05
CA GLN A 137 18.40 -13.51 5.85
C GLN A 137 18.09 -12.49 4.77
N ILE A 138 17.62 -11.28 5.16
CA ILE A 138 17.39 -10.19 4.21
C ILE A 138 18.71 -9.76 3.56
N LYS A 139 19.80 -9.64 4.32
CA LYS A 139 21.13 -9.32 3.78
C LYS A 139 21.64 -10.40 2.82
N GLN A 140 21.48 -11.67 3.17
CA GLN A 140 21.84 -12.79 2.30
C GLN A 140 21.06 -12.73 0.98
N LEU A 141 19.75 -12.53 1.05
CA LEU A 141 18.88 -12.35 -0.14
C LEU A 141 19.35 -11.20 -1.03
N MET A 142 19.63 -10.06 -0.44
CA MET A 142 20.09 -8.87 -1.19
C MET A 142 21.46 -9.09 -1.84
N ASN A 143 22.31 -9.92 -1.24
CA ASN A 143 23.61 -10.31 -1.81
C ASN A 143 23.53 -11.50 -2.76
N ARG A 144 22.33 -12.07 -2.98
CA ARG A 144 22.13 -13.31 -3.75
C ARG A 144 22.89 -14.51 -3.19
N GLU A 145 23.02 -14.55 -1.87
CA GLU A 145 23.63 -15.64 -1.12
C GLU A 145 22.58 -16.67 -0.71
N PRO A 146 22.96 -17.93 -0.45
CA PRO A 146 22.06 -18.94 0.10
C PRO A 146 21.51 -18.50 1.45
N VAL A 147 20.17 -18.59 1.60
CA VAL A 147 19.50 -18.19 2.83
C VAL A 147 19.67 -19.25 3.91
N THR A 148 20.25 -18.87 5.04
CA THR A 148 20.36 -19.72 6.24
C THR A 148 19.07 -19.70 7.06
N PRO A 149 18.77 -20.75 7.86
CA PRO A 149 17.64 -20.72 8.78
C PRO A 149 17.72 -19.56 9.77
N PRO A 150 16.62 -18.89 10.12
CA PRO A 150 16.59 -17.89 11.17
C PRO A 150 16.89 -18.51 12.55
N SER A 151 17.26 -17.65 13.51
CA SER A 151 17.60 -18.09 14.87
C SER A 151 16.45 -18.82 15.54
N GLY A 152 16.72 -20.03 16.03
CA GLY A 152 15.72 -20.85 16.72
C GLY A 152 14.77 -21.61 15.80
N TRP A 153 15.00 -21.59 14.49
CA TRP A 153 14.24 -22.42 13.55
C TRP A 153 14.64 -23.90 13.67
N GLU A 154 13.65 -24.75 14.00
CA GLU A 154 13.82 -26.19 14.01
C GLU A 154 13.10 -26.81 12.81
N ASP A 155 13.79 -27.69 12.08
CA ASP A 155 13.21 -28.39 10.91
C ASP A 155 12.18 -29.44 11.39
N ASN A 156 10.99 -28.98 11.68
CA ASN A 156 9.89 -29.82 12.14
C ASN A 156 9.32 -30.63 10.97
N LYS A 157 10.04 -31.69 10.57
CA LYS A 157 9.68 -32.58 9.45
C LYS A 157 8.35 -33.34 9.66
N ASP A 158 7.68 -33.21 10.80
CA ASP A 158 6.52 -34.00 11.18
C ASP A 158 5.18 -33.26 11.21
N THR A 159 5.10 -31.99 10.86
CA THR A 159 3.81 -31.30 10.71
C THR A 159 3.33 -31.34 9.26
N LYS A 160 2.70 -32.44 8.86
CA LYS A 160 1.76 -32.45 7.73
C LYS A 160 0.73 -31.35 7.95
N PRO A 161 0.46 -30.46 6.98
CA PRO A 161 -0.63 -29.51 7.09
C PRO A 161 -1.95 -30.29 7.15
N THR A 162 -2.56 -30.36 8.33
CA THR A 162 -3.94 -30.81 8.46
C THR A 162 -4.84 -29.71 7.92
N ALA A 163 -5.08 -29.75 6.63
CA ALA A 163 -6.22 -29.05 6.04
C ALA A 163 -7.49 -29.60 6.71
N LYS A 164 -8.12 -28.80 7.57
CA LYS A 164 -9.46 -29.09 8.06
C LYS A 164 -10.42 -29.00 6.87
N PRO A 165 -11.22 -30.06 6.62
CA PRO A 165 -12.30 -29.96 5.64
C PRO A 165 -13.29 -28.90 6.15
N GLN A 166 -13.61 -27.92 5.32
CA GLN A 166 -14.78 -27.09 5.55
C GLN A 166 -16.01 -27.97 5.36
N GLU A 167 -16.75 -28.17 6.44
CA GLU A 167 -18.09 -28.77 6.40
C GLU A 167 -19.01 -27.84 5.61
N GLU A 168 -19.38 -28.31 4.45
CA GLU A 168 -20.45 -27.76 3.62
C GLU A 168 -21.76 -27.94 4.39
N LYS A 169 -22.28 -26.87 4.98
CA LYS A 169 -23.65 -26.85 5.50
C LYS A 169 -24.59 -26.78 4.33
N THR A 170 -25.07 -27.94 3.92
CA THR A 170 -26.27 -28.07 3.09
C THR A 170 -27.48 -27.65 3.92
N GLU A 171 -27.98 -26.48 3.66
CA GLU A 171 -29.29 -26.04 4.12
C GLU A 171 -30.36 -26.69 3.25
N SER A 172 -31.05 -27.68 3.84
CA SER A 172 -32.17 -28.38 3.24
C SER A 172 -33.38 -27.49 3.08
N ALA A 173 -33.91 -27.52 1.89
CA ALA A 173 -35.19 -26.94 1.49
C ALA A 173 -36.30 -27.29 2.47
N VAL A 174 -37.01 -26.29 2.95
CA VAL A 174 -38.32 -26.45 3.55
C VAL A 174 -39.40 -26.23 2.50
N ASN A 175 -40.13 -27.27 2.32
CA ASN A 175 -41.25 -27.45 1.44
C ASN A 175 -42.40 -26.50 1.79
N HIS A 176 -42.95 -25.90 0.76
CA HIS A 176 -44.17 -25.12 0.85
C HIS A 176 -45.36 -26.00 0.56
N SER A 177 -46.29 -26.09 1.48
CA SER A 177 -47.63 -26.64 1.21
C SER A 177 -48.61 -25.52 1.40
N GLU A 178 -49.26 -25.18 0.34
CA GLU A 178 -50.74 -25.03 0.08
C GLU A 178 -51.60 -24.79 1.30
N ASP A 179 -52.47 -23.84 1.23
CA ASP A 179 -53.56 -23.59 0.87
C ASP A 179 -54.71 -22.85 0.94
N PRO A 180 -55.83 -22.96 0.55
CA PRO A 180 -56.53 -21.96 -0.23
C PRO A 180 -57.68 -21.27 0.54
N GLU A 181 -58.32 -20.32 -0.15
CA GLU A 181 -59.68 -19.76 0.04
C GLU A 181 -59.98 -18.84 1.25
N ALA A 182 -60.25 -17.57 0.97
CA ALA A 182 -61.55 -16.91 0.95
C ALA A 182 -61.42 -15.42 0.58
#